data_b52ff22d6464f5bd35f82907e75efc48
#
_entry.id   b52ff22d6464f5bd35f82907e75efc48
#
_cell.length_a   1.000
_cell.length_b   1.000
_cell.length_c   1.000
_cell.angle_alpha   90.00
_cell.angle_beta   90.00
_cell.angle_gamma   90.00
#
_symmetry.space_group_name_H-M   'P 1'
#
loop_
_entity.id
_entity.type
_entity.pdbx_description
1 polymer ?
#
loop_
_entity_poly.entity_id
_entity_poly.type
_entity_poly.pdbx_seq_one_letter_code
_entity_poly.pdbx_strand_id
1 'polypeptide(L)'
;MKYRDRNEIIAQILESANGNRIGLTKIMYDVYLSHTTTREYLVLLIKRGLIEYLDGERTFKTTEKGMNFLRIHNRVQELSPLLRN
;
A
#
# COMPACT_ATOMS: atom_id res chain seq x y z
N MET A 1 -2.03 20.38 -8.97
CA MET A 1 -1.36 19.12 -8.59
C MET A 1 -1.98 18.57 -7.32
N LYS A 2 -2.27 17.31 -7.33
CA LYS A 2 -2.92 16.68 -6.19
C LYS A 2 -1.90 15.96 -5.34
N TYR A 3 -1.80 16.32 -4.08
CA TYR A 3 -0.92 15.63 -3.15
C TYR A 3 -1.57 14.35 -2.67
N ARG A 4 -0.76 13.31 -2.58
CA ARG A 4 -1.20 12.07 -1.95
C ARG A 4 -0.88 12.16 -0.47
N ASP A 5 -1.85 11.84 0.39
CA ASP A 5 -1.55 11.74 1.81
C ASP A 5 -0.97 10.35 2.11
N ARG A 6 -0.56 10.14 3.36
CA ARG A 6 0.05 8.88 3.76
C ARG A 6 -0.88 7.69 3.53
N ASN A 7 -2.15 7.87 3.82
CA ASN A 7 -3.11 6.76 3.67
C ASN A 7 -3.30 6.39 2.21
N GLU A 8 -3.29 7.37 1.32
CA GLU A 8 -3.37 7.08 -0.11
C GLU A 8 -2.15 6.31 -0.60
N ILE A 9 -0.96 6.72 -0.14
CA ILE A 9 0.28 6.03 -0.51
C ILE A 9 0.26 4.59 0.02
N ILE A 10 -0.13 4.41 1.28
CA ILE A 10 -0.24 3.08 1.88
C ILE A 10 -1.22 2.22 1.09
N ALA A 11 -2.38 2.78 0.74
CA ALA A 11 -3.37 2.05 -0.04
C ALA A 11 -2.83 1.64 -1.41
N GLN A 12 -2.09 2.52 -2.08
CA GLN A 12 -1.50 2.21 -3.37
C GLN A 12 -0.46 1.09 -3.28
N ILE A 13 0.36 1.11 -2.23
CA ILE A 13 1.34 0.04 -2.01
C ILE A 13 0.62 -1.29 -1.77
N LEU A 14 -0.37 -1.29 -0.90
CA LEU A 14 -1.12 -2.50 -0.59
C LEU A 14 -1.87 -3.03 -1.82
N GLU A 15 -2.41 -2.14 -2.64
CA GLU A 15 -3.06 -2.53 -3.89
C GLU A 15 -2.08 -3.18 -4.85
N SER A 16 -0.88 -2.62 -4.96
CA SER A 16 0.17 -3.15 -5.82
C SER A 16 0.54 -4.59 -5.46
N ALA A 17 0.56 -4.91 -4.18
CA ALA A 17 0.93 -6.24 -3.68
C ALA A 17 -0.29 -7.13 -3.37
N ASN A 18 -1.49 -6.68 -3.72
CA ASN A 18 -2.72 -7.41 -3.41
C ASN A 18 -2.93 -8.54 -4.42
N GLY A 19 -2.98 -9.76 -3.91
CA GLY A 19 -3.21 -10.94 -4.73
C GLY A 19 -2.00 -11.41 -5.52
N ASN A 20 -0.92 -10.63 -5.55
CA ASN A 20 0.30 -10.96 -6.27
C ASN A 20 1.51 -10.78 -5.38
N ARG A 21 2.51 -11.61 -5.61
CA ARG A 21 3.80 -11.47 -4.94
C ARG A 21 4.68 -10.62 -5.85
N ILE A 22 5.04 -9.44 -5.39
CA ILE A 22 5.82 -8.52 -6.22
C ILE A 22 7.06 -8.02 -5.49
N GLY A 23 8.09 -7.71 -6.27
CA GLY A 23 9.34 -7.20 -5.74
C GLY A 23 9.29 -5.70 -5.51
N LEU A 24 10.31 -5.20 -4.84
CA LEU A 24 10.45 -3.79 -4.49
C LEU A 24 10.38 -2.88 -5.71
N THR A 25 11.07 -3.25 -6.78
CA THR A 25 11.14 -2.41 -7.98
C THR A 25 9.77 -2.20 -8.60
N LYS A 26 8.97 -3.27 -8.66
CA LYS A 26 7.61 -3.19 -9.22
C LYS A 26 6.74 -2.27 -8.37
N ILE A 27 6.85 -2.37 -7.04
CA ILE A 27 6.11 -1.50 -6.15
C ILE A 27 6.49 -0.04 -6.39
N MET A 28 7.78 0.24 -6.50
CA MET A 28 8.27 1.59 -6.77
C MET A 28 7.64 2.17 -8.03
N TYR A 29 7.64 1.40 -9.10
CA TYR A 29 7.04 1.85 -10.36
C TYR A 29 5.53 2.04 -10.26
N ASP A 30 4.86 1.10 -9.59
CA ASP A 30 3.41 1.17 -9.46
C ASP A 30 2.95 2.39 -8.66
N VAL A 31 3.73 2.78 -7.65
CA VAL A 31 3.32 3.87 -6.76
C VAL A 31 4.09 5.17 -6.99
N TYR A 32 5.02 5.17 -7.94
CA TYR A 32 5.80 6.37 -8.29
C TYR A 32 6.52 6.97 -7.10
N LEU A 33 7.23 6.13 -6.35
CA LEU A 33 8.04 6.57 -5.22
C LEU A 33 9.51 6.20 -5.42
N SER A 34 10.38 6.93 -4.75
CA SER A 34 11.80 6.60 -4.75
C SER A 34 12.04 5.28 -4.01
N HIS A 35 13.21 4.71 -4.23
CA HIS A 35 13.61 3.48 -3.54
C HIS A 35 13.58 3.65 -2.02
N THR A 36 14.19 4.73 -1.54
CA THR A 36 14.27 5.00 -0.10
C THR A 36 12.89 5.15 0.53
N THR A 37 12.04 5.95 -0.09
CA THR A 37 10.69 6.19 0.43
C THR A 37 9.87 4.90 0.42
N THR A 38 9.96 4.14 -0.66
CA THR A 38 9.25 2.86 -0.75
C THR A 38 9.67 1.92 0.36
N ARG A 39 10.98 1.80 0.61
CA ARG A 39 11.48 0.95 1.68
C ARG A 39 10.98 1.39 3.05
N GLU A 40 10.96 2.68 3.30
CA GLU A 40 10.45 3.20 4.58
C GLU A 40 9.00 2.82 4.81
N TYR A 41 8.17 2.96 3.78
CA TYR A 41 6.77 2.54 3.87
C TYR A 41 6.65 1.03 4.08
N LEU A 42 7.43 0.24 3.34
CA LEU A 42 7.36 -1.21 3.46
C LEU A 42 7.76 -1.69 4.85
N VAL A 43 8.80 -1.11 5.44
CA VAL A 43 9.19 -1.45 6.81
C VAL A 43 8.04 -1.16 7.78
N LEU A 44 7.42 -0.01 7.64
CA LEU A 44 6.28 0.36 8.47
C LEU A 44 5.12 -0.62 8.30
N LEU A 45 4.79 -0.95 7.06
CA LEU A 45 3.65 -1.83 6.77
C LEU A 45 3.88 -3.25 7.25
N ILE A 46 5.12 -3.74 7.16
CA ILE A 46 5.48 -5.05 7.71
C ILE A 46 5.31 -5.03 9.23
N LYS A 47 5.80 -4.00 9.88
CA LYS A 47 5.66 -3.84 11.32
C LYS A 47 4.20 -3.85 11.77
N ARG A 48 3.33 -3.25 10.98
CA ARG A 48 1.90 -3.18 11.29
C ARG A 48 1.12 -4.41 10.83
N GLY A 49 1.80 -5.36 10.19
CA GLY A 49 1.17 -6.59 9.73
C GLY A 49 0.27 -6.41 8.51
N LEU A 50 0.42 -5.32 7.78
CA LEU A 50 -0.40 -5.02 6.60
C LEU A 50 0.16 -5.64 5.33
N ILE A 51 1.46 -5.87 5.30
CA ILE A 51 2.15 -6.51 4.19
C ILE A 51 3.17 -7.49 4.78
N GLU A 52 3.44 -8.56 4.05
CA GLU A 52 4.47 -9.51 4.47
C GLU A 52 5.56 -9.62 3.43
N TYR A 53 6.77 -9.88 3.89
CA TYR A 53 7.91 -10.10 3.03
C TYR A 53 8.20 -11.60 2.95
N LEU A 54 8.28 -12.09 1.73
CA LEU A 54 8.57 -13.51 1.47
C LEU A 54 10.06 -13.63 1.17
N ASP A 55 10.83 -13.90 2.20
CA ASP A 55 12.30 -13.85 2.16
C ASP A 55 12.89 -14.71 1.05
N GLY A 56 12.42 -15.95 0.91
CA GLY A 56 12.93 -16.85 -0.12
C GLY A 56 12.74 -16.37 -1.55
N GLU A 57 11.73 -15.54 -1.78
CA GLU A 57 11.41 -15.01 -3.11
C GLU A 57 11.80 -13.55 -3.26
N ARG A 58 12.11 -12.88 -2.16
CA ARG A 58 12.36 -11.44 -2.13
C ARG A 58 11.18 -10.65 -2.68
N THR A 59 9.98 -11.07 -2.32
CA THR A 59 8.76 -10.42 -2.76
C THR A 59 7.89 -10.01 -1.58
N PHE A 60 6.92 -9.16 -1.86
CA PHE A 60 5.98 -8.64 -0.87
C PHE A 60 4.56 -9.06 -1.26
N LYS A 61 3.74 -9.29 -0.26
CA LYS A 61 2.34 -9.64 -0.47
C LYS A 61 1.50 -8.99 0.61
N THR A 62 0.38 -8.39 0.20
CA THR A 62 -0.57 -7.78 1.13
C THR A 62 -1.25 -8.88 1.95
N THR A 63 -1.30 -8.69 3.26
CA THR A 63 -1.92 -9.63 4.18
C THR A 63 -3.42 -9.44 4.20
N GLU A 64 -4.13 -10.35 4.87
CA GLU A 64 -5.57 -10.20 5.07
C GLU A 64 -5.89 -8.89 5.79
N LYS A 65 -5.08 -8.54 6.79
CA LYS A 65 -5.23 -7.27 7.50
C LYS A 65 -5.05 -6.08 6.54
N GLY A 66 -4.08 -6.20 5.63
CA GLY A 66 -3.88 -5.18 4.60
C GLY A 66 -5.06 -5.05 3.66
N MET A 67 -5.67 -6.17 3.29
CA MET A 67 -6.86 -6.15 2.45
C MET A 67 -8.05 -5.51 3.17
N ASN A 68 -8.16 -5.73 4.47
CA ASN A 68 -9.17 -5.07 5.27
C ASN A 68 -8.96 -3.55 5.30
N PHE A 69 -7.71 -3.13 5.43
CA PHE A 69 -7.39 -1.70 5.35
C PHE A 69 -7.84 -1.12 4.01
N LEU A 70 -7.55 -1.82 2.91
CA LEU A 70 -7.94 -1.36 1.58
C LEU A 70 -9.45 -1.22 1.44
N ARG A 71 -10.20 -2.18 1.95
CA ARG A 71 -11.67 -2.13 1.90
C ARG A 71 -12.19 -0.90 2.62
N ILE A 72 -11.68 -0.65 3.83
CA ILE A 72 -12.10 0.50 4.62
C ILE A 72 -11.71 1.80 3.93
N HIS A 73 -10.48 1.87 3.44
CA HIS A 73 -9.99 3.06 2.74
C HIS A 73 -10.86 3.36 1.51
N ASN A 74 -11.17 2.35 0.71
CA ASN A 74 -11.98 2.52 -0.48
C ASN A 74 -13.40 2.97 -0.16
N ARG A 75 -13.98 2.44 0.93
CA ARG A 75 -15.31 2.87 1.39
C ARG A 75 -15.29 4.34 1.79
N VAL A 76 -14.27 4.75 2.53
CA VAL A 76 -14.14 6.16 2.93
C VAL A 76 -14.00 7.06 1.71
N GLN A 77 -13.23 6.62 0.71
CA GLN A 77 -13.08 7.40 -0.52
C GLN A 77 -14.40 7.52 -1.29
N GLU A 78 -15.19 6.47 -1.34
CA GLU A 78 -16.50 6.50 -1.97
C GLU A 78 -17.44 7.51 -1.30
N LEU A 79 -17.34 7.61 0.02
CA LEU A 79 -18.19 8.50 0.81
C LEU A 79 -17.66 9.92 0.88
N SER A 80 -16.41 10.12 0.49
CA SER A 80 -15.74 11.41 0.61
C SER A 80 -16.51 12.59 -0.03
N PRO A 81 -17.06 12.44 -1.25
CA PRO A 81 -17.84 13.52 -1.84
C PRO A 81 -19.08 13.90 -1.04
N LEU A 82 -19.64 12.93 -0.29
CA LEU A 82 -20.83 13.17 0.53
C LEU A 82 -20.48 13.87 1.85
N LEU A 83 -19.22 13.71 2.29
CA LEU A 83 -18.76 14.28 3.56
C LEU A 83 -18.18 15.67 3.40
N ARG A 84 -17.93 16.09 2.16
CA ARG A 84 -17.41 17.42 1.87
C ARG A 84 -18.55 18.40 1.72
N ASN A 85 -18.33 19.54 2.27
CA ASN A 85 -19.27 20.65 2.09
C ASN A 85 -18.94 21.48 0.86
#